data_d76718a8644b11736b8bac1192a0194f
#
_entry.id   d76718a8644b11736b8bac1192a0194f
#
_cell.length_a   1.000
_cell.length_b   1.000
_cell.length_c   1.000
_cell.angle_alpha   90.00
_cell.angle_beta   90.00
_cell.angle_gamma   90.00
#
_symmetry.space_group_name_H-M   'P 1'
#
loop_
_entity.id
_entity.type
_entity.pdbx_description
1 polymer ?
#
loop_
_entity_poly.entity_id
_entity_poly.type
_entity_poly.pdbx_seq_one_letter_code
_entity_poly.pdbx_strand_id
1 'polypeptide(L)'
;MKLFFPRTIQKNSYVAVSGGVDSIVLLREIVCAGKVPKIAHFVHDDEYAKTELEFVTKLAGEYQLELVVGHQSRMTITGSKEKIWRDERYKFFHSLDAKVYIGTNLDDAVEWYLMTCLRGEGHFMEYANKNVEKPLMLTSKSDVYKYVNCHGLSWIE
;
A
#
# COMPACT_ATOMS: atom_id res chain seq x y z
N MET A 1 -19.32 -7.53 3.38
CA MET A 1 -18.40 -8.43 2.65
C MET A 1 -17.09 -8.47 3.43
N LYS A 2 -16.45 -9.63 3.58
CA LYS A 2 -15.16 -9.79 4.27
C LYS A 2 -14.14 -10.33 3.27
N LEU A 3 -12.95 -9.75 3.24
CA LEU A 3 -11.86 -10.21 2.38
C LEU A 3 -11.04 -11.29 3.09
N PHE A 4 -10.44 -12.17 2.30
CA PHE A 4 -9.55 -13.21 2.81
C PHE A 4 -8.11 -12.70 2.88
N PHE A 5 -7.51 -12.82 4.05
CA PHE A 5 -6.08 -12.58 4.24
C PHE A 5 -5.35 -13.91 4.45
N PRO A 6 -4.35 -14.22 3.65
CA PRO A 6 -3.64 -15.50 3.71
C PRO A 6 -2.78 -15.69 4.98
N ARG A 7 -2.51 -14.61 5.71
CA ARG A 7 -1.72 -14.62 6.95
C ARG A 7 -2.32 -13.73 8.03
N THR A 8 -1.97 -14.03 9.28
CA THR A 8 -2.41 -13.24 10.43
C THR A 8 -1.68 -11.90 10.48
N ILE A 9 -2.44 -10.81 10.57
CA ILE A 9 -1.91 -9.46 10.76
C ILE A 9 -1.35 -9.30 12.17
N GLN A 10 -0.12 -8.80 12.28
CA GLN A 10 0.54 -8.55 13.57
C GLN A 10 -0.06 -7.33 14.28
N LYS A 11 0.01 -7.31 15.61
CA LYS A 11 -0.52 -6.19 16.42
C LYS A 11 0.28 -4.90 16.19
N ASN A 12 1.60 -4.99 16.29
CA ASN A 12 2.52 -3.87 16.04
C ASN A 12 2.94 -3.93 14.58
N SER A 13 2.30 -3.14 13.74
CA SER A 13 2.54 -3.15 12.31
C SER A 13 2.18 -1.81 11.69
N TYR A 14 2.64 -1.60 10.49
CA TYR A 14 2.28 -0.45 9.65
C TYR A 14 1.36 -0.89 8.52
N VAL A 15 0.48 0.00 8.12
CA VAL A 15 -0.26 -0.09 6.85
C VAL A 15 0.19 1.05 5.96
N ALA A 16 0.73 0.73 4.79
CA ALA A 16 1.10 1.74 3.82
C ALA A 16 -0.17 2.27 3.13
N VAL A 17 -0.43 3.56 3.30
CA VAL A 17 -1.62 4.23 2.77
C VAL A 17 -1.19 5.34 1.81
N SER A 18 -1.55 5.19 0.53
CA SER A 18 -1.35 6.22 -0.50
C SER A 18 -2.58 7.11 -0.69
N GLY A 19 -3.74 6.69 -0.18
CA GLY A 19 -5.04 7.30 -0.48
C GLY A 19 -5.82 6.52 -1.55
N GLY A 20 -5.14 5.73 -2.36
CA GLY A 20 -5.77 4.89 -3.38
C GLY A 20 -6.60 3.75 -2.78
N VAL A 21 -7.60 3.30 -3.54
CA VAL A 21 -8.64 2.36 -3.12
C VAL A 21 -8.13 1.12 -2.41
N ASP A 22 -7.07 0.47 -2.92
CA ASP A 22 -6.53 -0.76 -2.34
C ASP A 22 -5.96 -0.55 -0.94
N SER A 23 -5.26 0.57 -0.73
CA SER A 23 -4.68 0.91 0.56
C SER A 23 -5.75 1.25 1.61
N ILE A 24 -6.85 1.88 1.19
CA ILE A 24 -8.01 2.19 2.04
C ILE A 24 -8.72 0.91 2.47
N VAL A 25 -8.95 -0.01 1.53
CA VAL A 25 -9.56 -1.32 1.83
C VAL A 25 -8.70 -2.11 2.80
N LEU A 26 -7.39 -2.17 2.56
CA LEU A 26 -6.46 -2.86 3.45
C LEU A 26 -6.48 -2.29 4.87
N LEU A 27 -6.40 -0.97 5.01
CA LEU A 27 -6.47 -0.31 6.32
C LEU A 27 -7.79 -0.65 7.03
N ARG A 28 -8.91 -0.52 6.34
CA ARG A 28 -10.24 -0.80 6.89
C ARG A 28 -10.37 -2.24 7.39
N GLU A 29 -9.94 -3.22 6.59
CA GLU A 29 -10.00 -4.63 6.98
C GLU A 29 -9.13 -4.92 8.22
N ILE A 30 -7.93 -4.35 8.29
CA ILE A 30 -7.03 -4.52 9.43
C ILE A 30 -7.64 -3.93 10.71
N VAL A 31 -8.22 -2.74 10.64
CA VAL A 31 -8.89 -2.10 11.78
C VAL A 31 -10.16 -2.87 12.18
N CYS A 32 -10.98 -3.32 11.21
CA CYS A 32 -12.16 -4.15 11.48
C CYS A 32 -11.81 -5.51 12.11
N ALA A 33 -10.60 -6.03 11.87
CA ALA A 33 -10.08 -7.21 12.56
C ALA A 33 -9.62 -6.94 14.02
N GLY A 34 -9.89 -5.75 14.55
CA GLY A 34 -9.51 -5.36 15.91
C GLY A 34 -8.03 -5.07 16.09
N LYS A 35 -7.31 -4.71 15.01
CA LYS A 35 -5.91 -4.30 15.07
C LYS A 35 -5.80 -2.78 15.09
N VAL A 36 -4.73 -2.26 15.71
CA VAL A 36 -4.40 -0.84 15.76
C VAL A 36 -3.02 -0.66 15.11
N PRO A 37 -2.95 -0.61 13.77
CA PRO A 37 -1.70 -0.39 13.06
C PRO A 37 -1.31 1.09 13.12
N LYS A 38 -0.05 1.39 12.81
CA LYS A 38 0.35 2.75 12.40
C LYS A 38 0.16 2.91 10.89
N ILE A 39 -0.13 4.11 10.44
CA ILE A 39 -0.17 4.43 9.02
C ILE A 39 1.23 4.86 8.57
N ALA A 40 1.74 4.25 7.49
CA ALA A 40 2.95 4.68 6.80
C ALA A 40 2.56 5.33 5.47
N HIS A 41 2.89 6.59 5.28
CA HIS A 41 2.65 7.32 4.04
C HIS A 41 3.97 7.80 3.46
N PHE A 42 4.19 7.58 2.16
CA PHE A 42 5.39 8.05 1.46
C PHE A 42 5.02 9.13 0.47
N VAL A 43 5.53 10.33 0.70
CA VAL A 43 5.27 11.52 -0.12
C VAL A 43 6.26 11.55 -1.29
N HIS A 44 5.72 11.48 -2.51
CA HIS A 44 6.48 11.70 -3.75
C HIS A 44 6.64 13.20 -4.03
N ASP A 45 7.64 13.56 -4.83
CA ASP A 45 7.82 14.94 -5.29
C ASP A 45 7.02 15.15 -6.59
N ASP A 46 5.69 15.26 -6.45
CA ASP A 46 4.75 15.48 -7.54
C ASP A 46 3.63 16.47 -7.14
N GLU A 47 2.77 16.80 -8.09
CA GLU A 47 1.66 17.75 -7.91
C GLU A 47 0.55 17.25 -6.97
N TYR A 48 0.43 15.93 -6.79
CA TYR A 48 -0.61 15.30 -5.95
C TYR A 48 -0.18 15.13 -4.49
N ALA A 49 1.12 15.24 -4.22
CA ALA A 49 1.73 14.99 -2.91
C ALA A 49 1.00 15.67 -1.73
N LYS A 50 0.62 16.94 -1.91
CA LYS A 50 -0.08 17.71 -0.89
C LYS A 50 -1.49 17.18 -0.64
N THR A 51 -2.24 16.91 -1.70
CA THR A 51 -3.61 16.39 -1.61
C THR A 51 -3.63 15.00 -0.97
N GLU A 52 -2.69 14.14 -1.35
CA GLU A 52 -2.55 12.80 -0.77
C GLU A 52 -2.22 12.88 0.73
N LEU A 53 -1.28 13.71 1.11
CA LEU A 53 -0.88 13.88 2.50
C LEU A 53 -2.02 14.45 3.37
N GLU A 54 -2.75 15.45 2.87
CA GLU A 54 -3.92 16.01 3.56
C GLU A 54 -5.01 14.94 3.76
N PHE A 55 -5.31 14.15 2.73
CA PHE A 55 -6.27 13.06 2.81
C PHE A 55 -5.85 11.99 3.82
N VAL A 56 -4.60 11.52 3.76
CA VAL A 56 -4.11 10.49 4.67
C VAL A 56 -4.02 11.00 6.11
N THR A 57 -3.68 12.28 6.30
CA THR A 57 -3.65 12.91 7.63
C THR A 57 -5.06 12.95 8.24
N LYS A 58 -6.07 13.34 7.46
CA LYS A 58 -7.47 13.32 7.88
C LYS A 58 -7.91 11.91 8.24
N LEU A 59 -7.60 10.94 7.40
CA LEU A 59 -7.92 9.53 7.60
C LEU A 59 -7.29 8.98 8.89
N ALA A 60 -6.02 9.30 9.15
CA ALA A 60 -5.33 8.92 10.38
C ALA A 60 -6.04 9.48 11.62
N GLY A 61 -6.50 10.73 11.56
CA GLY A 61 -7.30 11.35 12.63
C GLY A 61 -8.66 10.66 12.84
N GLU A 62 -9.37 10.32 11.77
CA GLU A 62 -10.66 9.62 11.83
C GLU A 62 -10.54 8.24 12.48
N TYR A 63 -9.49 7.49 12.18
CA TYR A 63 -9.19 6.18 12.78
C TYR A 63 -8.43 6.26 14.10
N GLN A 64 -8.01 7.45 14.55
CA GLN A 64 -7.17 7.67 15.73
C GLN A 64 -5.88 6.83 15.68
N LEU A 65 -5.23 6.78 14.53
CA LEU A 65 -4.00 6.03 14.28
C LEU A 65 -2.81 6.98 14.15
N GLU A 66 -1.64 6.52 14.59
CA GLU A 66 -0.37 7.22 14.40
C GLU A 66 -0.01 7.23 12.90
N LEU A 67 0.40 8.39 12.39
CA LEU A 67 0.87 8.58 11.02
C LEU A 67 2.40 8.80 11.01
N VAL A 68 3.09 7.97 10.24
CA VAL A 68 4.53 8.12 9.97
C VAL A 68 4.71 8.44 8.50
N VAL A 69 5.40 9.55 8.21
CA VAL A 69 5.57 10.07 6.85
C VAL A 69 7.03 9.95 6.42
N GLY A 70 7.23 9.29 5.26
CA GLY A 70 8.50 9.30 4.53
C GLY A 70 8.43 10.28 3.38
N HIS A 71 9.58 10.82 3.00
CA HIS A 71 9.68 11.77 1.88
C HIS A 71 10.70 11.30 0.86
N GLN A 72 10.40 11.57 -0.40
CA GLN A 72 11.35 11.36 -1.49
C GLN A 72 12.59 12.24 -1.31
N SER A 73 13.78 11.65 -1.53
CA SER A 73 15.01 12.41 -1.58
C SER A 73 15.03 13.31 -2.82
N ARG A 74 15.48 14.54 -2.68
CA ARG A 74 15.73 15.44 -3.83
C ARG A 74 16.97 14.97 -4.60
N MET A 75 16.81 13.98 -5.46
CA MET A 75 17.87 13.48 -6.34
C MET A 75 17.55 13.79 -7.79
N THR A 76 18.57 14.05 -8.58
CA THR A 76 18.43 14.14 -10.04
C THR A 76 18.00 12.77 -10.56
N ILE A 77 16.82 12.70 -11.17
CA ILE A 77 16.25 11.46 -11.69
C ILE A 77 16.98 11.08 -12.97
N THR A 78 17.81 10.04 -12.91
CA THR A 78 18.43 9.41 -14.08
C THR A 78 17.80 8.03 -14.27
N GLY A 79 16.98 7.87 -15.32
CA GLY A 79 16.29 6.60 -15.62
C GLY A 79 14.77 6.64 -15.42
N SER A 80 14.14 5.48 -15.21
CA SER A 80 12.69 5.40 -15.01
C SER A 80 12.27 6.00 -13.67
N LYS A 81 11.47 7.06 -13.73
CA LYS A 81 10.91 7.76 -12.57
C LYS A 81 10.15 6.79 -11.64
N GLU A 82 9.35 5.93 -12.21
CA GLU A 82 8.55 4.93 -11.47
C GLU A 82 9.42 3.95 -10.69
N LYS A 83 10.54 3.50 -11.29
CA LYS A 83 11.48 2.60 -10.61
C LYS A 83 12.11 3.29 -9.41
N ILE A 84 12.59 4.54 -9.58
CA ILE A 84 13.21 5.31 -8.50
C ILE A 84 12.21 5.54 -7.37
N TRP A 85 10.97 5.94 -7.68
CA TRP A 85 9.92 6.15 -6.70
C TRP A 85 9.59 4.88 -5.92
N ARG A 86 9.51 3.74 -6.62
CA ARG A 86 9.28 2.46 -5.97
C ARG A 86 10.43 2.09 -5.05
N ASP A 87 11.67 2.23 -5.50
CA ASP A 87 12.85 1.84 -4.74
C ASP A 87 13.00 2.72 -3.46
N GLU A 88 12.77 4.04 -3.55
CA GLU A 88 12.79 4.93 -2.40
C GLU A 88 11.66 4.63 -1.40
N ARG A 89 10.45 4.38 -1.91
CA ARG A 89 9.32 3.99 -1.08
C ARG A 89 9.59 2.68 -0.32
N TYR A 90 10.14 1.67 -0.99
CA TYR A 90 10.52 0.42 -0.34
C TYR A 90 11.67 0.60 0.65
N LYS A 91 12.63 1.47 0.36
CA LYS A 91 13.69 1.85 1.30
C LYS A 91 13.11 2.45 2.58
N PHE A 92 12.13 3.34 2.47
CA PHE A 92 11.40 3.87 3.62
C PHE A 92 10.68 2.76 4.39
N PHE A 93 9.91 1.89 3.71
CA PHE A 93 9.21 0.78 4.38
C PHE A 93 10.18 -0.17 5.08
N HIS A 94 11.31 -0.46 4.49
CA HIS A 94 12.34 -1.32 5.10
C HIS A 94 13.06 -0.68 6.28
N SER A 95 13.02 0.64 6.41
CA SER A 95 13.58 1.34 7.57
C SER A 95 12.67 1.32 8.80
N LEU A 96 11.40 0.93 8.65
CA LEU A 96 10.46 0.82 9.75
C LEU A 96 10.73 -0.45 10.57
N ASP A 97 10.57 -0.35 11.88
CA ASP A 97 10.94 -1.37 12.87
C ASP A 97 9.96 -2.55 13.01
N ALA A 98 8.91 -2.58 12.18
CA ALA A 98 7.88 -3.62 12.22
C ALA A 98 7.40 -4.00 10.80
N LYS A 99 6.47 -4.96 10.74
CA LYS A 99 5.82 -5.37 9.48
C LYS A 99 5.05 -4.20 8.85
N VAL A 100 5.20 -4.07 7.54
CA VAL A 100 4.50 -3.10 6.69
C VAL A 100 3.60 -3.84 5.73
N TYR A 101 2.31 -3.60 5.80
CA TYR A 101 1.31 -4.17 4.90
C TYR A 101 0.99 -3.18 3.78
N ILE A 102 1.07 -3.63 2.52
CA ILE A 102 0.79 -2.81 1.35
C ILE A 102 -0.40 -3.37 0.56
N GLY A 103 -1.18 -2.49 -0.06
CA GLY A 103 -2.43 -2.78 -0.76
C GLY A 103 -2.26 -3.33 -2.18
N THR A 104 -1.22 -4.10 -2.46
CA THR A 104 -1.04 -4.77 -3.76
C THR A 104 -2.08 -5.88 -3.91
N ASN A 105 -2.85 -5.87 -4.99
CA ASN A 105 -3.93 -6.80 -5.28
C ASN A 105 -3.53 -7.87 -6.32
N LEU A 106 -4.47 -8.75 -6.69
CA LEU A 106 -4.21 -9.84 -7.65
C LEU A 106 -3.94 -9.30 -9.06
N ASP A 107 -4.66 -8.28 -9.48
CA ASP A 107 -4.50 -7.68 -10.83
C ASP A 107 -3.10 -7.08 -10.98
N ASP A 108 -2.59 -6.40 -9.93
CA ASP A 108 -1.21 -5.89 -9.89
C ASP A 108 -0.18 -7.04 -9.99
N ALA A 109 -0.44 -8.17 -9.33
CA ALA A 109 0.44 -9.34 -9.38
C ALA A 109 0.46 -10.00 -10.78
N VAL A 110 -0.68 -10.05 -11.45
CA VAL A 110 -0.80 -10.55 -12.83
C VAL A 110 -0.10 -9.59 -13.81
N GLU A 111 -0.32 -8.30 -13.67
CA GLU A 111 0.36 -7.28 -14.49
C GLU A 111 1.88 -7.38 -14.35
N TRP A 112 2.37 -7.47 -13.12
CA TRP A 112 3.79 -7.69 -12.85
C TRP A 112 4.35 -8.92 -13.55
N TYR A 113 3.65 -10.06 -13.46
CA TYR A 113 4.06 -11.29 -14.11
C TYR A 113 4.13 -11.13 -15.63
N LEU A 114 3.10 -10.55 -16.25
CA LEU A 114 3.07 -10.30 -17.69
C LEU A 114 4.20 -9.37 -18.13
N MET A 115 4.46 -8.29 -17.40
CA MET A 115 5.56 -7.37 -17.68
C MET A 115 6.93 -8.04 -17.60
N THR A 116 7.15 -8.93 -16.63
CA THR A 116 8.41 -9.67 -16.51
C THR A 116 8.56 -10.72 -17.61
N CYS A 117 7.46 -11.37 -18.04
CA CYS A 117 7.46 -12.27 -19.19
C CYS A 117 7.85 -11.54 -20.48
N LEU A 118 7.31 -10.35 -20.72
CA LEU A 118 7.67 -9.54 -21.91
C LEU A 118 9.15 -9.11 -21.92
N ARG A 119 9.79 -9.08 -20.76
CA ARG A 119 11.24 -8.84 -20.65
C ARG A 119 12.08 -10.11 -20.72
N GLY A 120 11.45 -11.29 -20.89
CA GLY A 120 12.12 -12.59 -20.96
C GLY A 120 12.47 -13.20 -19.60
N GLU A 121 11.96 -12.69 -18.50
CA GLU A 121 12.33 -13.13 -17.14
C GLU A 121 11.26 -14.03 -16.48
N GLY A 122 9.97 -13.68 -16.59
CA GLY A 122 8.84 -14.48 -16.09
C GLY A 122 8.82 -14.66 -14.57
N HIS A 123 8.97 -13.58 -13.80
CA HIS A 123 8.99 -13.64 -12.35
C HIS A 123 7.61 -13.41 -11.71
N PHE A 124 7.25 -14.26 -10.76
CA PHE A 124 6.08 -14.00 -9.89
C PHE A 124 6.40 -12.93 -8.85
N MET A 125 5.38 -12.14 -8.53
CA MET A 125 5.49 -11.20 -7.43
C MET A 125 5.54 -11.96 -6.09
N GLU A 126 6.51 -11.60 -5.23
CA GLU A 126 6.60 -12.18 -3.90
C GLU A 126 5.51 -11.63 -2.98
N TYR A 127 4.83 -12.52 -2.23
CA TYR A 127 3.88 -12.13 -1.17
C TYR A 127 4.54 -11.29 -0.07
N ALA A 128 5.75 -11.65 0.31
CA ALA A 128 6.51 -10.96 1.35
C ALA A 128 7.96 -10.72 0.90
N ASN A 129 8.49 -9.54 1.21
CA ASN A 129 9.89 -9.19 1.01
C ASN A 129 10.37 -8.41 2.24
N LYS A 130 11.35 -8.97 2.97
CA LYS A 130 11.82 -8.46 4.27
C LYS A 130 10.65 -8.26 5.24
N ASN A 131 10.39 -7.00 5.64
CA ASN A 131 9.30 -6.63 6.52
C ASN A 131 8.00 -6.22 5.78
N VAL A 132 8.01 -6.16 4.45
CA VAL A 132 6.83 -5.79 3.64
C VAL A 132 6.03 -7.04 3.24
N GLU A 133 4.72 -7.00 3.45
CA GLU A 133 3.77 -8.07 3.06
C GLU A 133 2.58 -7.50 2.27
N LYS A 134 1.97 -8.35 1.42
CA LYS A 134 0.90 -7.98 0.48
C LYS A 134 -0.39 -8.78 0.75
N PRO A 135 -1.17 -8.45 1.80
CA PRO A 135 -2.33 -9.25 2.19
C PRO A 135 -3.43 -9.35 1.13
N LEU A 136 -3.56 -8.35 0.24
CA LEU A 136 -4.56 -8.34 -0.81
C LEU A 136 -4.12 -9.04 -2.11
N MET A 137 -2.93 -9.64 -2.16
CA MET A 137 -2.36 -10.22 -3.40
C MET A 137 -3.21 -11.33 -4.03
N LEU A 138 -4.15 -11.93 -3.28
CA LEU A 138 -5.10 -12.92 -3.78
C LEU A 138 -6.53 -12.36 -3.95
N THR A 139 -6.71 -11.04 -3.78
CA THR A 139 -7.99 -10.35 -3.93
C THR A 139 -8.01 -9.62 -5.27
N SER A 140 -9.04 -9.85 -6.09
CA SER A 140 -9.18 -9.17 -7.38
C SER A 140 -9.50 -7.68 -7.19
N LYS A 141 -9.14 -6.85 -8.16
CA LYS A 141 -9.50 -5.42 -8.18
C LYS A 141 -11.02 -5.24 -8.15
N SER A 142 -11.76 -6.14 -8.83
CA SER A 142 -13.23 -6.16 -8.80
C SER A 142 -13.78 -6.34 -7.38
N ASP A 143 -13.18 -7.22 -6.58
CA ASP A 143 -13.63 -7.44 -5.20
C ASP A 143 -13.25 -6.28 -4.27
N VAL A 144 -12.12 -5.62 -4.53
CA VAL A 144 -11.75 -4.37 -3.85
C VAL A 144 -12.83 -3.29 -4.09
N TYR A 145 -13.26 -3.06 -5.33
CA TYR A 145 -14.32 -2.09 -5.63
C TYR A 145 -15.68 -2.48 -5.05
N LYS A 146 -16.05 -3.77 -5.09
CA LYS A 146 -17.26 -4.24 -4.41
C LYS A 146 -17.22 -3.96 -2.90
N TYR A 147 -16.05 -4.19 -2.28
CA TYR A 147 -15.86 -3.93 -0.85
C TYR A 147 -16.07 -2.46 -0.53
N VAL A 148 -15.44 -1.55 -1.27
CA VAL A 148 -15.56 -0.10 -1.07
C VAL A 148 -17.00 0.35 -1.18
N ASN A 149 -17.72 -0.09 -2.23
CA ASN A 149 -19.11 0.26 -2.46
C ASN A 149 -20.02 -0.26 -1.34
N CYS A 150 -19.80 -1.50 -0.86
CA CYS A 150 -20.57 -2.08 0.24
C CYS A 150 -20.37 -1.35 1.58
N HIS A 151 -19.21 -0.70 1.78
CA HIS A 151 -18.89 -0.05 3.05
C HIS A 151 -18.88 1.48 2.98
N GLY A 152 -19.19 2.08 1.82
CA GLY A 152 -19.26 3.53 1.61
C GLY A 152 -17.92 4.24 1.90
N LEU A 153 -16.79 3.62 1.51
CA LEU A 153 -15.47 4.19 1.76
C LEU A 153 -15.12 5.25 0.70
N SER A 154 -14.42 6.28 1.11
CA SER A 154 -13.86 7.31 0.22
C SER A 154 -12.38 7.04 -0.04
N TRP A 155 -11.93 7.34 -1.24
CA TRP A 155 -10.52 7.27 -1.65
C TRP A 155 -10.22 8.40 -2.64
N ILE A 156 -8.95 8.59 -2.97
CA ILE A 156 -8.48 9.51 -4.02
C ILE A 156 -7.92 8.70 -5.19
N GLU A 157 -8.17 9.17 -6.42
CA GLU A 157 -7.65 8.59 -7.67
C GLU A 157 -6.39 9.30 -8.12
#